data_5fcf86b57554427bf2acc0afca237c7e
#
_entry.id   5fcf86b57554427bf2acc0afca237c7e
#
_cell.length_a   1.000
_cell.length_b   1.000
_cell.length_c   1.000
_cell.angle_alpha   90.00
_cell.angle_beta   90.00
_cell.angle_gamma   90.00
#
_symmetry.space_group_name_H-M   'P 1'
#
loop_
_entity.id
_entity.type
_entity.pdbx_description
1 polymer ?
#
loop_
_entity_poly.entity_id
_entity_poly.type
_entity_poly.pdbx_seq_one_letter_code
_entity_poly.pdbx_strand_id
1 'polypeptide(L)'
;AVMTPQSPKMKELLAQMETLRNQIKESLKNIQQVSKINENELNRQQKALQTEIDQLPATHRDMINIERQFKFNDEIYNFLYTKRAEAEIAKNAALPDHKVIDKAIFAIQVYPRTATNFLLALIIGIIIPAGYIFLKYFTKNTVDSKDELEKISSSPIIGFIPNFPTDANKLMVFDKPRSQISETFRSLRTNIKYILGNEKTDEGKVILLTSSLPNEGKSLISINVASIFAISGKKTLLIGYDLRKPALHKMFGLNATHGLTSYMVGRYELDDVLQATEFENFDVLVAGPVPPNPSELIDSDKNRALLKELRKRYDYIILDTPPVNLIADAQCLAKES
;
A
#
# COMPACT_ATOMS: atom_id res chain seq x y z
N ALA A 1 8.95 39.87 8.58
CA ALA A 1 9.71 40.32 7.41
C ALA A 1 10.54 41.53 7.84
N VAL A 2 11.85 41.40 7.87
CA VAL A 2 12.78 42.48 8.19
C VAL A 2 12.77 43.44 6.99
N MET A 3 12.23 44.66 7.21
CA MET A 3 12.24 45.70 6.19
C MET A 3 13.68 46.24 6.03
N THR A 4 14.30 45.96 4.92
CA THR A 4 15.60 46.51 4.58
C THR A 4 15.47 48.00 4.18
N PRO A 5 16.47 48.87 4.48
CA PRO A 5 16.43 50.32 4.21
C PRO A 5 16.22 50.72 2.74
N GLN A 6 16.30 49.78 1.81
CA GLN A 6 16.14 50.05 0.37
C GLN A 6 14.78 49.67 -0.21
N SER A 7 13.83 49.20 0.62
CA SER A 7 12.49 48.86 0.16
C SER A 7 11.76 50.13 -0.35
N PRO A 8 11.03 50.08 -1.48
CA PRO A 8 10.26 51.20 -2.02
C PRO A 8 9.32 51.83 -0.99
N LYS A 9 8.70 51.04 -0.16
CA LYS A 9 7.78 51.47 0.90
C LYS A 9 8.47 52.19 2.05
N MET A 10 9.73 51.86 2.34
CA MET A 10 10.54 52.55 3.32
C MET A 10 10.99 53.91 2.82
N LYS A 11 11.33 54.04 1.54
CA LYS A 11 11.65 55.34 0.91
C LYS A 11 10.44 56.28 0.90
N GLU A 12 9.27 55.77 0.63
CA GLU A 12 8.02 56.55 0.67
C GLU A 12 7.70 57.03 2.08
N LEU A 13 7.85 56.20 3.10
CA LEU A 13 7.66 56.55 4.51
C LEU A 13 8.70 57.60 4.98
N LEU A 14 9.94 57.48 4.56
CA LEU A 14 11.00 58.47 4.86
C LEU A 14 10.69 59.82 4.21
N ALA A 15 10.22 59.85 2.96
CA ALA A 15 9.80 61.06 2.28
C ALA A 15 8.59 61.75 2.96
N GLN A 16 7.60 60.95 3.39
CA GLN A 16 6.45 61.45 4.18
C GLN A 16 6.89 62.02 5.52
N MET A 17 7.81 61.37 6.24
CA MET A 17 8.36 61.86 7.49
C MET A 17 9.12 63.20 7.29
N GLU A 18 9.89 63.33 6.22
CA GLU A 18 10.63 64.55 5.93
C GLU A 18 9.70 65.72 5.58
N THR A 19 8.62 65.44 4.84
CA THR A 19 7.58 66.43 4.53
C THR A 19 6.85 66.92 5.79
N LEU A 20 6.42 65.99 6.67
CA LEU A 20 5.83 66.32 7.95
C LEU A 20 6.77 67.11 8.86
N ARG A 21 8.04 66.75 8.91
CA ARG A 21 9.07 67.45 9.68
C ARG A 21 9.24 68.92 9.20
N ASN A 22 9.22 69.13 7.88
CA ASN A 22 9.31 70.42 7.29
C ASN A 22 8.05 71.26 7.58
N GLN A 23 6.86 70.72 7.48
CA GLN A 23 5.60 71.36 7.86
C GLN A 23 5.56 71.75 9.33
N ILE A 24 6.02 70.94 10.24
CA ILE A 24 6.11 71.26 11.67
C ILE A 24 7.11 72.40 11.92
N LYS A 25 8.25 72.34 11.25
CA LYS A 25 9.28 73.39 11.36
C LYS A 25 8.78 74.76 10.86
N GLU A 26 8.00 74.74 9.77
CA GLU A 26 7.39 75.96 9.23
C GLU A 26 6.29 76.51 10.14
N SER A 27 5.44 75.65 10.66
CA SER A 27 4.39 75.99 11.63
C SER A 27 4.97 76.55 12.93
N LEU A 28 6.07 76.01 13.46
CA LEU A 28 6.79 76.55 14.63
C LEU A 28 7.34 77.92 14.35
N LYS A 29 7.94 78.14 13.18
CA LYS A 29 8.47 79.44 12.78
C LYS A 29 7.37 80.52 12.69
N ASN A 30 6.22 80.19 12.12
CA ASN A 30 5.05 81.01 12.02
C ASN A 30 4.51 81.42 13.41
N ILE A 31 4.37 80.40 14.32
CA ILE A 31 3.93 80.63 15.71
C ILE A 31 4.88 81.57 16.45
N GLN A 32 6.22 81.40 16.30
CA GLN A 32 7.23 82.31 16.90
C GLN A 32 7.10 83.71 16.39
N GLN A 33 6.84 83.90 15.09
CA GLN A 33 6.70 85.24 14.48
C GLN A 33 5.42 85.90 14.96
N VAL A 34 4.28 85.20 15.01
CA VAL A 34 3.05 85.78 15.53
C VAL A 34 3.17 86.10 17.02
N SER A 35 3.80 85.24 17.82
CA SER A 35 4.05 85.49 19.24
C SER A 35 4.88 86.79 19.45
N LYS A 36 5.90 86.98 18.64
CA LYS A 36 6.74 88.18 18.73
C LYS A 36 6.03 89.45 18.32
N ILE A 37 5.12 89.45 17.37
CA ILE A 37 4.24 90.52 16.98
C ILE A 37 3.31 90.88 18.12
N ASN A 38 2.62 89.89 18.71
CA ASN A 38 1.73 90.09 19.81
C ASN A 38 2.44 90.65 21.06
N GLU A 39 3.65 90.17 21.39
CA GLU A 39 4.49 90.72 22.46
C GLU A 39 4.80 92.22 22.27
N ASN A 40 5.16 92.62 21.07
CA ASN A 40 5.46 94.03 20.74
C ASN A 40 4.20 94.95 20.87
N GLU A 41 3.02 94.42 20.44
CA GLU A 41 1.77 95.17 20.53
C GLU A 41 1.34 95.33 21.98
N LEU A 42 1.40 94.28 22.82
CA LEU A 42 1.16 94.34 24.25
C LEU A 42 2.07 95.31 24.98
N ASN A 43 3.38 95.34 24.67
CA ASN A 43 4.31 96.28 25.25
C ASN A 43 3.98 97.72 24.89
N ARG A 44 3.45 97.98 23.68
CA ARG A 44 3.01 99.33 23.23
C ARG A 44 1.79 99.80 23.99
N GLN A 45 0.79 98.89 24.16
CA GLN A 45 -0.42 99.22 24.95
C GLN A 45 -0.09 99.43 26.41
N GLN A 46 0.81 98.64 26.99
CA GLN A 46 1.27 98.86 28.39
C GLN A 46 1.91 100.17 28.62
N LYS A 47 2.79 100.62 27.69
CA LYS A 47 3.42 102.00 27.78
C LYS A 47 2.41 103.10 27.69
N ALA A 48 1.38 103.01 26.81
CA ALA A 48 0.35 104.06 26.67
C ALA A 48 -0.48 104.18 27.95
N LEU A 49 -0.92 103.06 28.50
CA LEU A 49 -1.67 103.00 29.77
C LEU A 49 -0.83 103.56 30.95
N GLN A 50 0.44 103.24 31.04
CA GLN A 50 1.33 103.69 32.09
C GLN A 50 1.46 105.23 32.10
N THR A 51 1.48 105.86 30.92
CA THR A 51 1.52 107.37 30.79
C THR A 51 0.23 107.97 31.31
N GLU A 52 -0.95 107.33 31.14
CA GLU A 52 -2.25 107.80 31.61
C GLU A 52 -2.38 107.69 33.14
N ILE A 53 -1.84 106.65 33.75
CA ILE A 53 -1.79 106.44 35.20
C ILE A 53 -0.90 107.48 35.90
N ASP A 54 0.21 107.85 35.32
CA ASP A 54 1.15 108.80 35.91
C ASP A 54 0.60 110.26 36.07
N GLN A 55 -0.54 110.54 35.44
CA GLN A 55 -1.27 111.81 35.58
C GLN A 55 -2.31 111.80 36.72
N LEU A 56 -2.57 110.69 37.45
CA LEU A 56 -3.59 110.60 38.53
C LEU A 56 -2.98 110.95 39.93
N PRO A 57 -3.77 111.37 40.93
CA PRO A 57 -3.34 111.53 42.34
C PRO A 57 -2.78 110.21 42.92
N ALA A 58 -1.78 110.30 43.86
CA ALA A 58 -1.05 109.10 44.33
C ALA A 58 -1.92 107.97 44.84
N THR A 59 -2.97 108.28 45.63
CA THR A 59 -3.93 107.28 46.17
C THR A 59 -4.77 106.58 45.11
N HIS A 60 -5.07 107.32 44.03
CA HIS A 60 -5.76 106.69 42.88
C HIS A 60 -4.88 105.81 42.04
N ARG A 61 -3.58 106.15 41.90
CA ARG A 61 -2.60 105.32 41.22
C ARG A 61 -2.34 104.02 41.93
N ASP A 62 -2.26 104.05 43.27
CA ASP A 62 -2.07 102.80 44.08
C ASP A 62 -3.22 101.87 43.93
N MET A 63 -4.50 102.43 43.97
CA MET A 63 -5.75 101.62 43.82
C MET A 63 -5.78 101.00 42.40
N ILE A 64 -5.45 101.69 41.36
CA ILE A 64 -5.38 101.23 39.98
C ILE A 64 -4.31 100.14 39.83
N ASN A 65 -3.17 100.29 40.47
CA ASN A 65 -2.08 99.34 40.43
C ASN A 65 -2.53 98.03 41.17
N ILE A 66 -3.18 98.12 42.30
CA ILE A 66 -3.67 96.97 43.02
C ILE A 66 -4.79 96.24 42.20
N GLU A 67 -5.72 97.05 41.62
CA GLU A 67 -6.73 96.46 40.77
C GLU A 67 -6.19 95.78 39.52
N ARG A 68 -5.15 96.41 38.92
CA ARG A 68 -4.43 95.79 37.79
C ARG A 68 -3.70 94.51 38.19
N GLN A 69 -3.04 94.45 39.32
CA GLN A 69 -2.38 93.29 39.83
C GLN A 69 -3.40 92.20 40.14
N PHE A 70 -4.53 92.60 40.70
CA PHE A 70 -5.60 91.62 41.01
C PHE A 70 -6.18 90.99 39.72
N LYS A 71 -6.53 91.82 38.73
CA LYS A 71 -7.03 91.36 37.42
C LYS A 71 -5.99 90.50 36.71
N PHE A 72 -4.72 90.94 36.69
CA PHE A 72 -3.66 90.15 36.10
C PHE A 72 -3.45 88.79 36.78
N ASN A 73 -3.49 88.75 38.12
CA ASN A 73 -3.39 87.45 38.84
C ASN A 73 -4.61 86.55 38.60
N ASP A 74 -5.80 87.19 38.51
CA ASP A 74 -7.02 86.42 38.23
C ASP A 74 -7.03 85.85 36.82
N GLU A 75 -6.55 86.62 35.81
CA GLU A 75 -6.40 86.13 34.46
C GLU A 75 -5.36 84.99 34.36
N ILE A 76 -4.24 85.15 35.05
CA ILE A 76 -3.21 84.10 35.12
C ILE A 76 -3.78 82.84 35.81
N TYR A 77 -4.48 83.03 36.91
CA TYR A 77 -5.06 81.92 37.64
C TYR A 77 -6.06 81.12 36.73
N ASN A 78 -6.95 81.91 36.12
CA ASN A 78 -7.92 81.30 35.21
C ASN A 78 -7.27 80.64 34.00
N PHE A 79 -6.22 81.26 33.43
CA PHE A 79 -5.47 80.64 32.36
C PHE A 79 -4.75 79.37 32.79
N LEU A 80 -4.08 79.37 33.95
CA LEU A 80 -3.41 78.20 34.49
C LEU A 80 -4.38 77.11 34.86
N TYR A 81 -5.52 77.51 35.43
CA TYR A 81 -6.59 76.53 35.74
C TYR A 81 -7.13 75.85 34.48
N THR A 82 -7.37 76.65 33.44
CA THR A 82 -7.86 76.12 32.15
C THR A 82 -6.77 75.21 31.51
N LYS A 83 -5.51 75.65 31.53
CA LYS A 83 -4.40 74.86 31.04
C LYS A 83 -4.16 73.57 31.83
N ARG A 84 -4.36 73.59 33.12
CA ARG A 84 -4.34 72.43 33.98
C ARG A 84 -5.47 71.47 33.61
N ALA A 85 -6.69 71.96 33.45
CA ALA A 85 -7.84 71.16 33.06
C ALA A 85 -7.63 70.52 31.67
N GLU A 86 -7.13 71.31 30.68
CA GLU A 86 -6.77 70.83 29.36
C GLU A 86 -5.69 69.73 29.44
N ALA A 87 -4.67 69.91 30.28
CA ALA A 87 -3.59 68.92 30.44
C ALA A 87 -4.11 67.65 31.16
N GLU A 88 -5.03 67.78 32.11
CA GLU A 88 -5.66 66.64 32.75
C GLU A 88 -6.55 65.86 31.80
N ILE A 89 -7.34 66.57 30.96
CA ILE A 89 -8.09 65.95 29.88
C ILE A 89 -7.18 65.25 28.88
N ALA A 90 -6.10 65.94 28.42
CA ALA A 90 -5.13 65.34 27.50
C ALA A 90 -4.44 64.12 28.11
N LYS A 91 -4.07 64.16 29.39
CA LYS A 91 -3.49 63.01 30.11
C LYS A 91 -4.48 61.86 30.19
N ASN A 92 -5.75 62.12 30.44
CA ASN A 92 -6.79 61.09 30.51
C ASN A 92 -7.23 60.59 29.13
N ALA A 93 -7.15 61.46 28.10
CA ALA A 93 -7.40 61.08 26.71
C ALA A 93 -6.21 60.33 26.08
N ALA A 94 -5.01 60.51 26.61
CA ALA A 94 -3.82 59.74 26.21
C ALA A 94 -3.80 58.34 26.88
N LEU A 95 -4.95 57.75 27.11
CA LEU A 95 -5.05 56.32 27.38
C LEU A 95 -4.52 55.61 26.14
N PRO A 96 -3.58 54.69 26.29
CA PRO A 96 -3.04 53.98 25.12
C PRO A 96 -4.20 53.31 24.38
N ASP A 97 -4.33 53.59 23.08
CA ASP A 97 -5.30 52.98 22.17
C ASP A 97 -5.24 51.46 22.20
N HIS A 98 -4.23 50.93 22.84
CA HIS A 98 -3.99 49.51 22.95
C HIS A 98 -4.13 49.03 24.41
N LYS A 99 -5.25 48.42 24.71
CA LYS A 99 -5.41 47.62 25.93
C LYS A 99 -4.72 46.29 25.69
N VAL A 100 -3.65 45.98 26.37
CA VAL A 100 -3.05 44.64 26.38
C VAL A 100 -4.09 43.72 27.06
N ILE A 101 -4.87 43.04 26.27
CA ILE A 101 -5.93 42.14 26.76
C ILE A 101 -5.28 40.88 27.35
N ASP A 102 -4.17 40.45 26.73
CA ASP A 102 -3.40 39.29 27.22
C ASP A 102 -1.90 39.56 27.03
N LYS A 103 -1.13 39.33 28.08
CA LYS A 103 0.34 39.41 27.98
C LYS A 103 0.84 38.07 27.48
N ALA A 104 1.61 38.07 26.40
CA ALA A 104 2.34 36.90 25.94
C ALA A 104 3.37 36.49 27.00
N ILE A 105 2.89 35.74 28.03
CA ILE A 105 3.73 35.33 29.16
C ILE A 105 4.47 34.04 28.83
N PHE A 106 3.88 33.16 28.03
CA PHE A 106 4.49 31.90 27.63
C PHE A 106 4.30 31.64 26.14
N ALA A 107 5.39 31.27 25.48
CA ALA A 107 5.32 30.70 24.13
C ALA A 107 5.00 29.21 24.26
N ILE A 108 3.72 28.81 24.06
CA ILE A 108 3.36 27.41 23.96
C ILE A 108 3.59 26.97 22.52
N GLN A 109 4.39 25.91 22.36
CA GLN A 109 4.60 25.32 21.04
C GLN A 109 3.30 24.71 20.53
N VAL A 110 2.67 25.38 19.55
CA VAL A 110 1.42 24.92 18.93
C VAL A 110 1.70 23.88 17.83
N TYR A 111 2.83 24.01 17.16
CA TYR A 111 3.30 23.11 16.10
C TYR A 111 4.82 22.95 16.14
N PRO A 112 5.37 21.77 15.74
CA PRO A 112 4.68 20.52 15.51
C PRO A 112 4.21 19.85 16.83
N ARG A 113 3.03 19.26 16.83
CA ARG A 113 2.55 18.45 17.97
C ARG A 113 3.23 17.08 17.90
N THR A 114 4.39 16.96 18.51
CA THR A 114 5.24 15.78 18.42
C THR A 114 4.51 14.50 18.81
N ALA A 115 3.80 14.48 19.94
CA ALA A 115 3.03 13.32 20.39
C ALA A 115 1.97 12.89 19.36
N THR A 116 1.21 13.84 18.81
CA THR A 116 0.17 13.54 17.80
C THR A 116 0.78 13.03 16.49
N ASN A 117 1.91 13.63 16.06
CA ASN A 117 2.59 13.20 14.85
C ASN A 117 3.19 11.80 14.99
N PHE A 118 3.77 11.47 16.16
CA PHE A 118 4.25 10.10 16.44
C PHE A 118 3.12 9.09 16.50
N LEU A 119 1.98 9.44 17.12
CA LEU A 119 0.82 8.58 17.15
C LEU A 119 0.29 8.31 15.72
N LEU A 120 0.19 9.37 14.91
CA LEU A 120 -0.26 9.25 13.52
C LEU A 120 0.72 8.41 12.68
N ALA A 121 2.02 8.61 12.85
CA ALA A 121 3.04 7.81 12.17
C ALA A 121 2.97 6.33 12.60
N LEU A 122 2.73 6.05 13.89
CA LEU A 122 2.55 4.69 14.39
C LEU A 122 1.31 4.03 13.78
N ILE A 123 0.18 4.74 13.76
CA ILE A 123 -1.08 4.23 13.17
C ILE A 123 -0.89 3.92 11.68
N ILE A 124 -0.31 4.85 10.91
CA ILE A 124 -0.05 4.65 9.48
C ILE A 124 0.94 3.50 9.28
N GLY A 125 1.99 3.42 10.11
CA GLY A 125 2.99 2.36 10.09
C GLY A 125 2.40 0.96 10.35
N ILE A 126 1.28 0.85 11.06
CA ILE A 126 0.57 -0.42 11.28
C ILE A 126 -0.47 -0.67 10.18
N ILE A 127 -1.25 0.34 9.80
CA ILE A 127 -2.36 0.20 8.84
C ILE A 127 -1.85 -0.19 7.45
N ILE A 128 -0.75 0.41 6.98
CA ILE A 128 -0.22 0.12 5.64
C ILE A 128 0.23 -1.34 5.50
N PRO A 129 1.09 -1.91 6.38
CA PRO A 129 1.47 -3.31 6.30
C PRO A 129 0.29 -4.26 6.53
N ALA A 130 -0.59 -3.95 7.49
CA ALA A 130 -1.79 -4.75 7.74
C ALA A 130 -2.73 -4.78 6.52
N GLY A 131 -2.95 -3.62 5.90
CA GLY A 131 -3.74 -3.50 4.68
C GLY A 131 -3.12 -4.26 3.50
N TYR A 132 -1.80 -4.21 3.36
CA TYR A 132 -1.08 -4.98 2.34
C TYR A 132 -1.23 -6.49 2.54
N ILE A 133 -1.06 -6.97 3.79
CA ILE A 133 -1.23 -8.40 4.14
C ILE A 133 -2.67 -8.83 3.91
N PHE A 134 -3.64 -8.01 4.34
CA PHE A 134 -5.07 -8.28 4.14
C PHE A 134 -5.42 -8.36 2.65
N LEU A 135 -4.95 -7.39 1.84
CA LEU A 135 -5.18 -7.39 0.40
C LEU A 135 -4.56 -8.62 -0.27
N LYS A 136 -3.32 -8.96 0.10
CA LYS A 136 -2.63 -10.17 -0.38
C LYS A 136 -3.37 -11.45 0.01
N TYR A 137 -3.92 -11.51 1.22
CA TYR A 137 -4.71 -12.66 1.67
C TYR A 137 -6.04 -12.76 0.92
N PHE A 138 -6.72 -11.63 0.70
CA PHE A 138 -8.01 -11.60 0.01
C PHE A 138 -7.93 -11.88 -1.50
N THR A 139 -6.80 -11.52 -2.12
CA THR A 139 -6.56 -11.78 -3.56
C THR A 139 -5.92 -13.16 -3.82
N LYS A 140 -5.69 -13.93 -2.76
CA LYS A 140 -5.06 -15.23 -2.87
C LYS A 140 -6.07 -16.28 -3.33
N ASN A 141 -5.86 -16.80 -4.54
CA ASN A 141 -6.68 -17.86 -5.16
C ASN A 141 -5.98 -19.23 -5.10
N THR A 142 -5.14 -19.48 -4.08
CA THR A 142 -4.40 -20.73 -3.93
C THR A 142 -4.79 -21.42 -2.65
N VAL A 143 -4.96 -22.74 -2.70
CA VAL A 143 -5.21 -23.59 -1.54
C VAL A 143 -3.89 -23.85 -0.82
N ASP A 144 -3.77 -23.44 0.44
CA ASP A 144 -2.53 -23.57 1.22
C ASP A 144 -2.58 -24.65 2.30
N SER A 145 -3.77 -25.08 2.69
CA SER A 145 -3.93 -26.06 3.77
C SER A 145 -4.94 -27.13 3.44
N LYS A 146 -4.75 -28.30 4.11
CA LYS A 146 -5.68 -29.41 4.03
C LYS A 146 -7.08 -29.04 4.52
N ASP A 147 -7.15 -28.28 5.63
CA ASP A 147 -8.42 -27.87 6.25
C ASP A 147 -9.25 -26.95 5.34
N GLU A 148 -8.59 -26.16 4.52
CA GLU A 148 -9.24 -25.31 3.52
C GLU A 148 -9.85 -26.15 2.39
N LEU A 149 -9.12 -27.17 1.93
CA LEU A 149 -9.59 -28.08 0.89
C LEU A 149 -10.76 -28.94 1.38
N GLU A 150 -10.73 -29.41 2.62
CA GLU A 150 -11.82 -30.18 3.25
C GLU A 150 -13.13 -29.38 3.36
N LYS A 151 -13.04 -28.05 3.48
CA LYS A 151 -14.22 -27.17 3.49
C LYS A 151 -14.82 -26.92 2.11
N ILE A 152 -14.00 -26.98 1.07
CA ILE A 152 -14.39 -26.64 -0.31
C ILE A 152 -14.86 -27.89 -1.06
N SER A 153 -14.25 -29.05 -0.80
CA SER A 153 -14.52 -30.29 -1.53
C SER A 153 -15.13 -31.37 -0.63
N SER A 154 -16.15 -32.01 -1.15
CA SER A 154 -16.74 -33.24 -0.54
C SER A 154 -15.96 -34.52 -0.88
N SER A 155 -14.98 -34.44 -1.78
CA SER A 155 -14.18 -35.59 -2.18
C SER A 155 -13.12 -35.92 -1.11
N PRO A 156 -12.84 -37.21 -0.85
CA PRO A 156 -11.87 -37.60 0.16
C PRO A 156 -10.44 -37.15 -0.24
N ILE A 157 -9.71 -36.60 0.71
CA ILE A 157 -8.31 -36.29 0.54
C ILE A 157 -7.49 -37.57 0.72
N ILE A 158 -6.92 -38.06 -0.35
CA ILE A 158 -6.17 -39.34 -0.38
C ILE A 158 -4.78 -39.18 0.25
N GLY A 159 -4.15 -38.03 0.09
CA GLY A 159 -2.82 -37.77 0.61
C GLY A 159 -2.34 -36.36 0.39
N PHE A 160 -1.26 -36.05 1.05
CA PHE A 160 -0.57 -34.76 0.92
C PHE A 160 0.89 -35.01 0.52
N ILE A 161 1.31 -34.43 -0.58
CA ILE A 161 2.70 -34.50 -1.06
C ILE A 161 3.31 -33.13 -0.80
N PRO A 162 4.30 -33.01 0.11
CA PRO A 162 4.95 -31.74 0.40
C PRO A 162 5.72 -31.25 -0.82
N ASN A 163 5.87 -29.92 -0.92
CA ASN A 163 6.76 -29.34 -1.92
C ASN A 163 8.20 -29.71 -1.60
N PHE A 164 8.92 -30.20 -2.60
CA PHE A 164 10.31 -30.59 -2.47
C PHE A 164 11.11 -30.07 -3.66
N PRO A 165 12.39 -29.74 -3.46
CA PRO A 165 13.26 -29.33 -4.55
C PRO A 165 13.35 -30.46 -5.57
N THR A 166 12.89 -30.19 -6.78
CA THR A 166 13.00 -31.09 -7.93
C THR A 166 14.42 -31.03 -8.46
N ASP A 167 15.34 -31.68 -7.77
CA ASP A 167 16.60 -32.08 -8.41
C ASP A 167 16.26 -32.96 -9.60
N ALA A 168 17.09 -32.96 -10.61
CA ALA A 168 16.86 -33.50 -11.95
C ALA A 168 16.24 -34.92 -12.05
N ASN A 169 16.14 -35.66 -10.97
CA ASN A 169 15.63 -37.02 -10.89
C ASN A 169 14.13 -37.06 -10.62
N LYS A 170 13.36 -37.39 -11.64
CA LYS A 170 11.91 -37.47 -11.62
C LYS A 170 11.36 -38.78 -11.05
N LEU A 171 12.21 -39.83 -10.98
CA LEU A 171 11.93 -41.17 -10.47
C LEU A 171 12.30 -41.30 -8.97
N MET A 172 11.81 -40.41 -8.13
CA MET A 172 12.24 -40.26 -6.73
C MET A 172 12.08 -41.51 -5.90
N VAL A 173 11.01 -42.24 -6.16
CA VAL A 173 10.70 -43.46 -5.40
C VAL A 173 11.71 -44.57 -5.71
N PHE A 174 12.19 -44.66 -6.93
CA PHE A 174 13.26 -45.61 -7.31
C PHE A 174 14.66 -45.12 -6.87
N ASP A 175 14.97 -43.85 -7.12
CA ASP A 175 16.29 -43.28 -6.82
C ASP A 175 16.58 -43.17 -5.32
N LYS A 176 15.56 -42.80 -4.52
CA LYS A 176 15.69 -42.58 -3.08
C LYS A 176 14.60 -43.33 -2.30
N PRO A 177 14.60 -44.67 -2.29
CA PRO A 177 13.50 -45.47 -1.74
C PRO A 177 13.29 -45.30 -0.23
N ARG A 178 14.29 -44.80 0.51
CA ARG A 178 14.22 -44.54 1.96
C ARG A 178 13.99 -43.09 2.31
N SER A 179 13.68 -42.24 1.34
CA SER A 179 13.42 -40.81 1.57
C SER A 179 12.02 -40.59 2.17
N GLN A 180 11.84 -39.43 2.84
CA GLN A 180 10.54 -39.01 3.36
C GLN A 180 9.49 -38.92 2.25
N ILE A 181 9.88 -38.55 1.04
CA ILE A 181 8.99 -38.47 -0.13
C ILE A 181 8.52 -39.87 -0.53
N SER A 182 9.42 -40.86 -0.56
CA SER A 182 9.05 -42.24 -0.85
C SER A 182 8.08 -42.81 0.18
N GLU A 183 8.21 -42.45 1.46
CA GLU A 183 7.26 -42.79 2.50
C GLU A 183 5.89 -42.12 2.27
N THR A 184 5.87 -40.90 1.81
CA THR A 184 4.62 -40.21 1.43
C THR A 184 3.91 -40.96 0.30
N PHE A 185 4.63 -41.38 -0.73
CA PHE A 185 4.04 -42.20 -1.81
C PHE A 185 3.60 -43.61 -1.35
N ARG A 186 4.29 -44.22 -0.38
CA ARG A 186 3.84 -45.49 0.24
C ARG A 186 2.51 -45.29 0.98
N SER A 187 2.41 -44.19 1.75
CA SER A 187 1.14 -43.85 2.41
C SER A 187 0.03 -43.60 1.41
N LEU A 188 0.31 -42.84 0.35
CA LEU A 188 -0.61 -42.58 -0.75
C LEU A 188 -1.10 -43.89 -1.40
N ARG A 189 -0.19 -44.81 -1.74
CA ARG A 189 -0.54 -46.13 -2.26
C ARG A 189 -1.48 -46.90 -1.31
N THR A 190 -1.21 -46.85 -0.01
CA THR A 190 -2.04 -47.52 0.99
C THR A 190 -3.48 -46.98 0.99
N ASN A 191 -3.58 -45.63 0.96
CA ASN A 191 -4.87 -44.95 0.91
C ASN A 191 -5.63 -45.25 -0.40
N ILE A 192 -4.92 -45.23 -1.55
CA ILE A 192 -5.52 -45.60 -2.84
C ILE A 192 -6.04 -47.05 -2.79
N LYS A 193 -5.27 -48.00 -2.28
CA LYS A 193 -5.72 -49.40 -2.11
C LYS A 193 -6.96 -49.51 -1.22
N TYR A 194 -7.02 -48.70 -0.17
CA TYR A 194 -8.16 -48.68 0.73
C TYR A 194 -9.44 -48.21 0.02
N ILE A 195 -9.33 -47.13 -0.78
CA ILE A 195 -10.45 -46.57 -1.57
C ILE A 195 -10.91 -47.55 -2.67
N LEU A 196 -9.97 -48.19 -3.37
CA LEU A 196 -10.26 -49.13 -4.43
C LEU A 196 -10.90 -50.44 -3.90
N GLY A 197 -10.93 -50.63 -2.60
CA GLY A 197 -11.47 -51.84 -1.97
C GLY A 197 -10.62 -53.08 -2.20
N ASN A 198 -10.89 -54.12 -1.43
CA ASN A 198 -10.24 -55.42 -1.53
C ASN A 198 -10.98 -56.41 -2.45
N GLU A 199 -11.84 -55.89 -3.32
CA GLU A 199 -12.50 -56.79 -4.27
C GLU A 199 -11.41 -57.45 -5.15
N LYS A 200 -11.34 -58.75 -5.04
CA LYS A 200 -10.56 -59.62 -5.91
C LYS A 200 -11.23 -59.64 -7.29
N THR A 201 -11.01 -58.62 -8.06
CA THR A 201 -11.32 -58.66 -9.48
C THR A 201 -10.11 -59.22 -10.19
N ASP A 202 -10.31 -60.19 -11.08
CA ASP A 202 -9.25 -60.73 -11.95
C ASP A 202 -8.78 -59.67 -12.98
N GLU A 203 -9.35 -58.49 -12.98
CA GLU A 203 -9.00 -57.40 -13.86
C GLU A 203 -8.18 -56.29 -13.16
N GLY A 204 -7.17 -55.77 -13.86
CA GLY A 204 -6.33 -54.69 -13.37
C GLY A 204 -7.12 -53.41 -13.10
N LYS A 205 -6.71 -52.67 -12.08
CA LYS A 205 -7.33 -51.40 -11.65
C LYS A 205 -6.72 -50.22 -12.43
N VAL A 206 -7.61 -49.35 -12.95
CA VAL A 206 -7.23 -48.15 -13.67
C VAL A 206 -7.31 -46.97 -12.71
N ILE A 207 -6.26 -46.17 -12.65
CA ILE A 207 -6.18 -44.94 -11.83
C ILE A 207 -5.88 -43.79 -12.76
N LEU A 208 -6.83 -42.85 -12.87
CA LEU A 208 -6.70 -41.65 -13.67
C LEU A 208 -6.14 -40.53 -12.80
N LEU A 209 -5.07 -39.91 -13.25
CA LEU A 209 -4.47 -38.74 -12.63
C LEU A 209 -4.60 -37.51 -13.53
N THR A 210 -5.27 -36.51 -13.01
CA THR A 210 -5.46 -35.22 -13.69
C THR A 210 -5.13 -34.05 -12.74
N SER A 211 -5.08 -32.85 -13.24
CA SER A 211 -4.85 -31.61 -12.47
C SER A 211 -5.84 -30.53 -12.86
N SER A 212 -5.98 -29.50 -12.04
CA SER A 212 -6.83 -28.34 -12.37
C SER A 212 -6.16 -27.45 -13.42
N LEU A 213 -4.87 -27.21 -13.26
CA LEU A 213 -4.07 -26.33 -14.09
C LEU A 213 -2.82 -27.05 -14.62
N PRO A 214 -2.20 -26.54 -15.70
CA PRO A 214 -0.89 -26.98 -16.15
C PRO A 214 0.20 -26.73 -15.10
N ASN A 215 1.24 -27.57 -15.10
CA ASN A 215 2.43 -27.44 -14.24
C ASN A 215 2.18 -27.63 -12.73
N GLU A 216 1.10 -28.26 -12.31
CA GLU A 216 0.85 -28.63 -10.91
C GLU A 216 1.59 -29.90 -10.45
N GLY A 217 2.49 -30.43 -11.28
CA GLY A 217 3.30 -31.62 -10.95
C GLY A 217 2.60 -32.96 -11.26
N LYS A 218 1.47 -32.96 -11.96
CA LYS A 218 0.68 -34.14 -12.31
C LYS A 218 1.53 -35.32 -12.81
N SER A 219 2.29 -35.15 -13.90
CA SER A 219 3.11 -36.22 -14.48
C SER A 219 4.18 -36.72 -13.52
N LEU A 220 4.73 -35.84 -12.66
CA LEU A 220 5.68 -36.24 -11.62
C LEU A 220 5.00 -37.15 -10.58
N ILE A 221 3.76 -36.82 -10.19
CA ILE A 221 2.96 -37.64 -9.29
C ILE A 221 2.59 -38.96 -9.97
N SER A 222 2.14 -38.94 -11.23
CA SER A 222 1.78 -40.12 -12.01
C SER A 222 2.93 -41.14 -12.07
N ILE A 223 4.14 -40.67 -12.36
CA ILE A 223 5.34 -41.50 -12.40
C ILE A 223 5.61 -42.14 -11.03
N ASN A 224 5.62 -41.37 -9.95
CA ASN A 224 5.98 -41.85 -8.63
C ASN A 224 4.86 -42.74 -8.03
N VAL A 225 3.58 -42.51 -8.37
CA VAL A 225 2.49 -43.41 -8.04
C VAL A 225 2.64 -44.74 -8.76
N ALA A 226 2.94 -44.72 -10.07
CA ALA A 226 3.21 -45.98 -10.80
C ALA A 226 4.42 -46.71 -10.24
N SER A 227 5.52 -45.99 -9.96
CA SER A 227 6.72 -46.55 -9.37
C SER A 227 6.47 -47.25 -8.02
N ILE A 228 5.67 -46.67 -7.14
CA ILE A 228 5.43 -47.24 -5.80
C ILE A 228 4.58 -48.51 -5.87
N PHE A 229 3.71 -48.65 -6.88
CA PHE A 229 2.99 -49.90 -7.15
C PHE A 229 3.96 -50.96 -7.70
N ALA A 230 4.81 -50.60 -8.67
CA ALA A 230 5.80 -51.53 -9.25
C ALA A 230 6.78 -52.06 -8.19
N ILE A 231 7.35 -51.19 -7.34
CA ILE A 231 8.22 -51.59 -6.21
C ILE A 231 7.52 -52.58 -5.26
N SER A 232 6.18 -52.52 -5.15
CA SER A 232 5.43 -53.45 -4.34
C SER A 232 5.17 -54.81 -5.01
N GLY A 233 5.84 -55.11 -6.13
CA GLY A 233 5.72 -56.35 -6.88
C GLY A 233 4.45 -56.46 -7.73
N LYS A 234 3.82 -55.31 -8.07
CA LYS A 234 2.61 -55.28 -8.91
C LYS A 234 2.97 -54.88 -10.33
N LYS A 235 2.52 -55.68 -11.33
CA LYS A 235 2.66 -55.31 -12.73
C LYS A 235 1.94 -54.01 -13.00
N THR A 236 2.70 -52.94 -13.28
CA THR A 236 2.18 -51.59 -13.38
C THR A 236 2.52 -50.99 -14.75
N LEU A 237 1.51 -50.40 -15.39
CA LEU A 237 1.69 -49.64 -16.62
C LEU A 237 1.37 -48.17 -16.39
N LEU A 238 2.26 -47.29 -16.85
CA LEU A 238 2.01 -45.86 -16.93
C LEU A 238 1.72 -45.46 -18.37
N ILE A 239 0.57 -44.85 -18.63
CA ILE A 239 0.16 -44.42 -19.96
C ILE A 239 0.11 -42.87 -20.03
N GLY A 240 0.80 -42.30 -21.02
CA GLY A 240 0.73 -40.87 -21.31
C GLY A 240 -0.45 -40.50 -22.21
N TYR A 241 -1.57 -40.11 -21.60
CA TYR A 241 -2.75 -39.61 -22.32
C TYR A 241 -2.74 -38.11 -22.61
N ASP A 242 -1.70 -37.39 -22.23
CA ASP A 242 -1.51 -36.01 -22.71
C ASP A 242 -0.97 -36.05 -24.15
N LEU A 243 -1.88 -36.25 -25.09
CA LEU A 243 -1.56 -36.36 -26.52
C LEU A 243 -1.23 -35.02 -27.16
N ARG A 244 -1.46 -33.90 -26.45
CA ARG A 244 -1.24 -32.53 -26.94
C ARG A 244 0.15 -32.01 -26.57
N LYS A 245 0.57 -32.27 -25.34
CA LYS A 245 1.88 -31.86 -24.82
C LYS A 245 2.58 -33.02 -24.12
N PRO A 246 2.95 -34.08 -24.88
CA PRO A 246 3.53 -35.27 -24.29
C PRO A 246 4.84 -34.98 -23.58
N ALA A 247 4.96 -35.39 -22.32
CA ALA A 247 6.14 -35.14 -21.50
C ALA A 247 6.82 -36.41 -20.98
N LEU A 248 6.10 -37.52 -20.86
CA LEU A 248 6.60 -38.76 -20.25
C LEU A 248 7.85 -39.30 -20.94
N HIS A 249 7.92 -39.30 -22.27
CA HIS A 249 9.09 -39.80 -23.02
C HIS A 249 10.38 -39.06 -22.60
N LYS A 250 10.32 -37.75 -22.35
CA LYS A 250 11.46 -36.94 -21.88
C LYS A 250 11.86 -37.29 -20.45
N MET A 251 10.91 -37.71 -19.64
CA MET A 251 11.14 -38.03 -18.24
C MET A 251 11.84 -39.37 -18.04
N PHE A 252 11.60 -40.32 -18.94
CA PHE A 252 12.20 -41.63 -18.94
C PHE A 252 13.36 -41.80 -19.96
N GLY A 253 13.64 -40.79 -20.78
CA GLY A 253 14.59 -40.89 -21.86
C GLY A 253 14.17 -41.88 -22.97
N LEU A 254 12.82 -42.10 -23.08
CA LEU A 254 12.26 -43.08 -24.03
C LEU A 254 12.04 -42.47 -25.40
N ASN A 255 11.97 -43.35 -26.41
CA ASN A 255 11.69 -42.93 -27.78
C ASN A 255 10.21 -42.55 -27.94
N ALA A 256 9.91 -41.41 -28.56
CA ALA A 256 8.56 -40.94 -28.83
C ALA A 256 8.17 -41.05 -30.32
N THR A 257 8.92 -41.72 -31.15
CA THR A 257 8.59 -41.90 -32.59
C THR A 257 7.33 -42.74 -32.79
N HIS A 258 7.04 -43.65 -31.88
CA HIS A 258 5.83 -44.45 -31.84
C HIS A 258 5.33 -44.57 -30.39
N GLY A 259 4.06 -44.74 -30.21
CA GLY A 259 3.42 -44.80 -28.91
C GLY A 259 1.89 -44.99 -29.04
N LEU A 260 1.15 -44.56 -28.03
CA LEU A 260 -0.30 -44.68 -27.93
C LEU A 260 -1.02 -44.23 -29.20
N THR A 261 -0.66 -43.03 -29.71
CA THR A 261 -1.29 -42.47 -30.93
C THR A 261 -1.01 -43.33 -32.15
N SER A 262 0.22 -43.90 -32.26
CA SER A 262 0.58 -44.76 -33.36
C SER A 262 -0.19 -46.09 -33.38
N TYR A 263 -0.45 -46.64 -32.19
CA TYR A 263 -1.36 -47.79 -32.01
C TYR A 263 -2.81 -47.44 -32.34
N MET A 264 -3.30 -46.34 -31.82
CA MET A 264 -4.70 -45.90 -32.04
C MET A 264 -5.03 -45.69 -33.52
N VAL A 265 -4.10 -45.16 -34.31
CA VAL A 265 -4.27 -45.02 -35.78
C VAL A 265 -4.00 -46.32 -36.56
N GLY A 266 -3.61 -47.40 -35.90
CA GLY A 266 -3.44 -48.71 -36.52
C GLY A 266 -2.12 -48.90 -37.30
N ARG A 267 -1.10 -48.14 -36.95
CA ARG A 267 0.24 -48.23 -37.59
C ARG A 267 1.15 -49.26 -36.91
N TYR A 268 0.88 -49.55 -35.64
CA TYR A 268 1.68 -50.43 -34.82
C TYR A 268 0.78 -51.30 -33.97
N GLU A 269 1.25 -52.51 -33.66
CA GLU A 269 0.60 -53.38 -32.67
C GLU A 269 0.90 -52.95 -31.24
N LEU A 270 0.12 -53.44 -30.26
CA LEU A 270 0.26 -53.04 -28.87
C LEU A 270 1.66 -53.34 -28.31
N ASP A 271 2.18 -54.49 -28.60
CA ASP A 271 3.47 -54.93 -28.10
C ASP A 271 4.67 -54.15 -28.69
N ASP A 272 4.49 -53.52 -29.88
CA ASP A 272 5.51 -52.64 -30.47
C ASP A 272 5.61 -51.26 -29.80
N VAL A 273 4.54 -50.82 -29.16
CA VAL A 273 4.50 -49.50 -28.56
C VAL A 273 4.65 -49.52 -27.03
N LEU A 274 4.51 -50.68 -26.39
CA LEU A 274 4.82 -50.88 -24.98
C LEU A 274 6.34 -50.86 -24.77
N GLN A 275 6.80 -50.01 -23.88
CA GLN A 275 8.23 -49.86 -23.57
C GLN A 275 8.48 -50.32 -22.14
N ALA A 276 9.25 -51.41 -22.00
CA ALA A 276 9.75 -51.86 -20.71
C ALA A 276 10.75 -50.82 -20.17
N THR A 277 10.69 -50.51 -18.90
CA THR A 277 11.68 -49.66 -18.22
C THR A 277 12.79 -50.51 -17.63
N GLU A 278 13.85 -49.89 -17.14
CA GLU A 278 14.92 -50.57 -16.37
C GLU A 278 14.46 -51.10 -15.02
N PHE A 279 13.24 -50.78 -14.60
CA PHE A 279 12.65 -51.16 -13.31
C PHE A 279 11.74 -52.37 -13.49
N GLU A 280 11.88 -53.33 -12.59
CA GLU A 280 11.10 -54.55 -12.61
C GLU A 280 9.58 -54.21 -12.37
N ASN A 281 8.70 -54.91 -13.09
CA ASN A 281 7.26 -54.73 -13.05
C ASN A 281 6.75 -53.34 -13.45
N PHE A 282 7.51 -52.58 -14.22
CA PHE A 282 7.13 -51.22 -14.60
C PHE A 282 7.31 -50.98 -16.09
N ASP A 283 6.22 -50.88 -16.83
CA ASP A 283 6.20 -50.57 -18.25
C ASP A 283 5.59 -49.18 -18.48
N VAL A 284 5.97 -48.55 -19.59
CA VAL A 284 5.50 -47.25 -19.99
C VAL A 284 4.95 -47.24 -21.41
N LEU A 285 3.76 -46.72 -21.61
CA LEU A 285 3.21 -46.43 -22.92
C LEU A 285 3.22 -44.92 -23.15
N VAL A 286 4.18 -44.43 -23.89
CA VAL A 286 4.29 -43.01 -24.20
C VAL A 286 3.21 -42.56 -25.19
N ALA A 287 2.84 -41.29 -25.22
CA ALA A 287 1.82 -40.75 -26.12
C ALA A 287 2.14 -40.98 -27.62
N GLY A 288 3.41 -40.91 -27.99
CA GLY A 288 3.83 -40.92 -29.36
C GLY A 288 3.72 -39.58 -30.08
N PRO A 289 3.65 -39.51 -31.42
CA PRO A 289 3.53 -38.27 -32.19
C PRO A 289 2.17 -37.57 -31.88
N VAL A 290 2.20 -36.25 -31.84
CA VAL A 290 0.96 -35.46 -31.59
C VAL A 290 -0.01 -35.60 -32.78
N PRO A 291 -1.23 -36.13 -32.54
CA PRO A 291 -2.21 -36.29 -33.61
C PRO A 291 -2.97 -35.00 -33.87
N PRO A 292 -3.60 -34.83 -35.05
CA PRO A 292 -4.43 -33.66 -35.36
C PRO A 292 -5.76 -33.64 -34.56
N ASN A 293 -6.28 -34.80 -34.17
CA ASN A 293 -7.57 -34.99 -33.48
C ASN A 293 -7.45 -35.82 -32.18
N PRO A 294 -6.80 -35.30 -31.13
CA PRO A 294 -6.55 -36.06 -29.91
C PRO A 294 -7.81 -36.58 -29.21
N SER A 295 -8.84 -35.73 -29.07
CA SER A 295 -10.05 -36.08 -28.33
C SER A 295 -10.85 -37.20 -29.01
N GLU A 296 -10.91 -37.20 -30.34
CA GLU A 296 -11.58 -38.25 -31.09
C GLU A 296 -10.88 -39.63 -30.93
N LEU A 297 -9.54 -39.63 -30.89
CA LEU A 297 -8.78 -40.85 -30.64
C LEU A 297 -9.03 -41.37 -29.24
N ILE A 298 -9.12 -40.53 -28.25
CA ILE A 298 -9.37 -40.88 -26.87
C ILE A 298 -10.80 -41.50 -26.71
N ASP A 299 -11.80 -40.95 -27.38
CA ASP A 299 -13.19 -41.46 -27.32
C ASP A 299 -13.46 -42.65 -28.27
N SER A 300 -12.46 -43.14 -28.97
CA SER A 300 -12.60 -44.23 -29.94
C SER A 300 -12.83 -45.61 -29.28
N ASP A 301 -13.57 -46.48 -30.00
CA ASP A 301 -13.77 -47.88 -29.58
C ASP A 301 -12.42 -48.62 -29.45
N LYS A 302 -11.42 -48.25 -30.26
CA LYS A 302 -10.09 -48.82 -30.19
C LYS A 302 -9.41 -48.51 -28.87
N ASN A 303 -9.61 -47.31 -28.32
CA ASN A 303 -9.11 -46.91 -27.00
C ASN A 303 -9.80 -47.75 -25.89
N ARG A 304 -11.11 -47.97 -25.98
CA ARG A 304 -11.86 -48.79 -25.00
C ARG A 304 -11.36 -50.26 -25.06
N ALA A 305 -11.16 -50.80 -26.25
CA ALA A 305 -10.62 -52.13 -26.44
C ALA A 305 -9.20 -52.26 -25.84
N LEU A 306 -8.34 -51.23 -26.06
CA LEU A 306 -7.01 -51.19 -25.49
C LEU A 306 -7.02 -51.25 -23.95
N LEU A 307 -7.78 -50.40 -23.29
CA LEU A 307 -7.88 -50.40 -21.82
C LEU A 307 -8.39 -51.74 -21.29
N LYS A 308 -9.35 -52.35 -21.98
CA LYS A 308 -9.87 -53.67 -21.61
C LYS A 308 -8.85 -54.77 -21.77
N GLU A 309 -8.01 -54.73 -22.78
CA GLU A 309 -6.90 -55.64 -22.98
C GLU A 309 -5.81 -55.46 -21.94
N LEU A 310 -5.42 -54.19 -21.67
CA LEU A 310 -4.38 -53.84 -20.68
C LEU A 310 -4.78 -54.27 -19.24
N ARG A 311 -6.06 -54.16 -18.87
CA ARG A 311 -6.56 -54.68 -17.57
C ARG A 311 -6.34 -56.17 -17.34
N LYS A 312 -6.20 -56.98 -18.41
CA LYS A 312 -5.86 -58.38 -18.30
C LYS A 312 -4.36 -58.64 -18.13
N ARG A 313 -3.52 -57.70 -18.51
CA ARG A 313 -2.06 -57.81 -18.51
C ARG A 313 -1.39 -57.23 -17.28
N TYR A 314 -1.99 -56.17 -16.69
CA TYR A 314 -1.41 -55.36 -15.61
C TYR A 314 -2.31 -55.35 -14.37
N ASP A 315 -1.72 -55.36 -13.18
CA ASP A 315 -2.43 -55.19 -11.92
C ASP A 315 -2.93 -53.75 -11.72
N TYR A 316 -2.11 -52.76 -12.15
CA TYR A 316 -2.42 -51.35 -12.06
C TYR A 316 -2.04 -50.63 -13.35
N ILE A 317 -2.95 -49.78 -13.80
CA ILE A 317 -2.76 -48.92 -14.98
C ILE A 317 -2.94 -47.50 -14.54
N ILE A 318 -1.90 -46.65 -14.66
CA ILE A 318 -1.90 -45.25 -14.27
C ILE A 318 -2.03 -44.42 -15.54
N LEU A 319 -3.07 -43.57 -15.61
CA LEU A 319 -3.31 -42.71 -16.76
C LEU A 319 -2.86 -41.28 -16.41
N ASP A 320 -1.83 -40.78 -17.08
CA ASP A 320 -1.37 -39.38 -16.98
C ASP A 320 -2.11 -38.55 -18.01
N THR A 321 -3.16 -37.82 -17.62
CA THR A 321 -4.07 -37.10 -18.52
C THR A 321 -3.80 -35.59 -18.52
N PRO A 322 -4.26 -34.81 -19.53
CA PRO A 322 -4.15 -33.36 -19.49
C PRO A 322 -5.01 -32.73 -18.36
N PRO A 323 -4.78 -31.43 -17.99
CA PRO A 323 -5.60 -30.74 -17.00
C PRO A 323 -7.07 -30.64 -17.38
N VAL A 324 -8.00 -30.88 -16.41
CA VAL A 324 -9.46 -30.92 -16.66
C VAL A 324 -10.04 -29.60 -17.14
N ASN A 325 -9.51 -28.47 -16.62
CA ASN A 325 -10.04 -27.14 -16.98
C ASN A 325 -9.79 -26.74 -18.43
N LEU A 326 -8.86 -27.40 -19.10
CA LEU A 326 -8.51 -27.05 -20.48
C LEU A 326 -9.22 -27.94 -21.50
N ILE A 327 -9.53 -29.20 -21.15
CA ILE A 327 -9.91 -30.21 -22.14
C ILE A 327 -10.78 -31.31 -21.51
N ALA A 328 -11.84 -31.73 -22.23
CA ALA A 328 -12.75 -32.81 -21.83
C ALA A 328 -12.13 -34.23 -21.89
N ASP A 329 -10.88 -34.36 -22.38
CA ASP A 329 -10.22 -35.66 -22.60
C ASP A 329 -10.16 -36.51 -21.31
N ALA A 330 -9.86 -35.88 -20.16
CA ALA A 330 -9.84 -36.55 -18.87
C ALA A 330 -11.23 -37.04 -18.42
N GLN A 331 -12.31 -36.32 -18.79
CA GLN A 331 -13.68 -36.74 -18.47
C GLN A 331 -14.13 -37.94 -19.30
N CYS A 332 -13.68 -38.02 -20.56
CA CYS A 332 -13.96 -39.19 -21.41
C CYS A 332 -13.28 -40.44 -20.83
N LEU A 333 -12.02 -40.32 -20.39
CA LEU A 333 -11.26 -41.40 -19.78
C LEU A 333 -11.80 -41.82 -18.38
N ALA A 334 -12.38 -40.87 -17.62
CA ALA A 334 -12.94 -41.15 -16.31
C ALA A 334 -14.12 -42.15 -16.32
N LYS A 335 -14.79 -42.33 -17.47
CA LYS A 335 -15.86 -43.34 -17.65
C LYS A 335 -15.29 -44.74 -17.75
N GLU A 336 -14.03 -44.87 -18.10
CA GLU A 336 -13.34 -46.13 -18.33
C GLU A 336 -12.37 -46.50 -17.17
N SER A 337 -12.25 -45.61 -16.17
CA SER A 337 -11.33 -45.77 -15.02
C SER A 337 -11.99 -46.39 -13.79
#